data_c50a4e45f7c400f35e6bc04d17bdfe75
#
_entry.id   c50a4e45f7c400f35e6bc04d17bdfe75
#
_cell.length_a   1.000
_cell.length_b   1.000
_cell.length_c   1.000
_cell.angle_alpha   90.00
_cell.angle_beta   90.00
_cell.angle_gamma   90.00
#
_symmetry.space_group_name_H-M   'P 1'
#
loop_
_entity.id
_entity.type
_entity.pdbx_description
1 polymer ?
#
loop_
_entity_poly.entity_id
_entity_poly.type
_entity_poly.pdbx_seq_one_letter_code
_entity_poly.pdbx_strand_id
1 'polypeptide(L)'
;MSKKVLNMKRRRDQSEKIYSEPSEFDYYPYSKNKNLKQDLIDNPQESFKRKKIEEKSNKNDETLSFDDSSKCISTASTKYYPYMINEVIYKKYKLINHISNGTFGSVFKCENILTKEVLAIKIITLIDENRLENSMIEASLLKKISSLDKKNKYHCLKCVDSFMFTKNKIQYYAIVTELLDINLYQFLKQNSYRGYTMTQIQDIAKQILEGIAFLNKLNIIHTDLKPENILLVDSEFEKITKFEDVPKNTTPRLDGDNSRNTSTTISVSSREKTLYKKLKNTEIKIIDFGAALELKDRGTWIICTRQYRPPEVILECCQWGPESDIWSLGCILVELYTGELVFPTYNNQEHLCLIEKACGHYPNWMIQNAINPDIKNLFVDCNRHRADKVLDIRRCHNYEEVKKALLNQRTLEESIFPIHSEFLKFVQYLMKIDPKKRPTANEALKHQFFKTIFKD
;
A
#
# COMPACT_ATOMS: atom_id res chain seq x y z
N MET A 1 -16.64 -3.99 -34.20
CA MET A 1 -15.75 -5.00 -33.53
C MET A 1 -14.79 -5.58 -34.55
N SER A 2 -13.76 -4.93 -35.07
CA SER A 2 -12.85 -5.76 -35.88
C SER A 2 -11.54 -5.12 -36.31
N LYS A 3 -11.38 -3.83 -36.36
CA LYS A 3 -10.11 -3.25 -36.84
C LYS A 3 -9.08 -2.87 -35.75
N LYS A 4 -9.50 -2.67 -34.51
CA LYS A 4 -8.59 -2.34 -33.39
C LYS A 4 -7.89 -3.57 -32.77
N VAL A 5 -8.51 -4.73 -32.83
CA VAL A 5 -7.93 -5.99 -32.26
C VAL A 5 -6.86 -6.56 -33.20
N LEU A 6 -6.96 -6.34 -34.51
CA LEU A 6 -5.99 -6.86 -35.49
C LEU A 6 -4.66 -6.09 -35.45
N ASN A 7 -4.69 -4.80 -35.12
CA ASN A 7 -3.46 -4.00 -35.00
C ASN A 7 -2.65 -4.29 -33.72
N MET A 8 -3.25 -4.88 -32.71
CA MET A 8 -2.52 -5.31 -31.49
C MET A 8 -1.70 -6.59 -31.74
N LYS A 9 -2.13 -7.49 -32.63
CA LYS A 9 -1.38 -8.72 -32.94
C LYS A 9 -0.17 -8.50 -33.85
N ARG A 10 -0.21 -7.51 -34.75
CA ARG A 10 0.91 -7.24 -35.68
C ARG A 10 2.10 -6.46 -35.11
N ARG A 11 2.00 -5.92 -33.89
CA ARG A 11 3.11 -5.24 -33.21
C ARG A 11 3.90 -6.12 -32.24
N ARG A 12 3.51 -7.39 -32.06
CA ARG A 12 4.23 -8.36 -31.21
C ARG A 12 5.49 -8.95 -31.83
N ASP A 13 5.64 -8.90 -33.15
CA ASP A 13 6.70 -9.64 -33.87
C ASP A 13 7.98 -8.82 -34.16
N GLN A 14 8.17 -7.63 -33.60
CA GLN A 14 9.36 -6.81 -33.89
C GLN A 14 10.12 -6.25 -32.68
N SER A 15 10.02 -6.83 -31.48
CA SER A 15 10.80 -6.35 -30.34
C SER A 15 11.33 -7.49 -29.47
N GLU A 16 12.05 -8.41 -30.09
CA GLU A 16 13.06 -9.18 -29.36
C GLU A 16 14.35 -8.36 -29.29
N LYS A 17 14.55 -7.61 -28.22
CA LYS A 17 15.87 -7.32 -27.61
C LYS A 17 15.69 -6.39 -26.39
N ILE A 18 16.28 -6.88 -25.27
CA ILE A 18 16.57 -6.15 -24.03
C ILE A 18 15.36 -5.98 -23.10
N TYR A 19 15.14 -6.98 -22.25
CA TYR A 19 14.33 -6.86 -21.06
C TYR A 19 15.17 -6.25 -19.93
N SER A 20 15.00 -4.94 -19.70
CA SER A 20 15.21 -4.35 -18.37
C SER A 20 13.93 -4.50 -17.60
N GLU A 21 13.99 -4.90 -16.31
CA GLU A 21 12.81 -4.99 -15.44
C GLU A 21 12.05 -3.67 -15.45
N PRO A 22 10.70 -3.67 -15.59
CA PRO A 22 9.92 -2.45 -15.52
C PRO A 22 9.99 -1.85 -14.12
N SER A 23 10.29 -0.57 -14.00
CA SER A 23 10.29 0.17 -12.73
C SER A 23 8.87 0.30 -12.17
N GLU A 24 8.71 0.44 -10.84
CA GLU A 24 7.42 0.60 -10.15
C GLU A 24 6.55 1.76 -10.65
N PHE A 25 7.10 2.64 -11.48
CA PHE A 25 6.44 3.82 -12.03
C PHE A 25 5.82 3.62 -13.41
N ASP A 26 6.02 2.48 -14.07
CA ASP A 26 5.41 2.16 -15.37
C ASP A 26 3.91 1.78 -15.26
N TYR A 27 3.27 2.18 -14.18
CA TYR A 27 1.96 1.73 -13.75
C TYR A 27 0.83 2.67 -14.13
N TYR A 28 0.46 2.67 -15.39
CA TYR A 28 -0.86 3.15 -15.82
C TYR A 28 -1.44 2.20 -16.85
N PRO A 29 -2.60 1.61 -16.58
CA PRO A 29 -3.22 0.63 -17.46
C PRO A 29 -3.59 1.18 -18.84
N TYR A 30 -3.44 2.48 -19.05
CA TYR A 30 -3.82 3.16 -20.29
C TYR A 30 -2.67 3.89 -20.99
N SER A 31 -1.48 3.97 -20.41
CA SER A 31 -0.36 4.62 -21.08
C SER A 31 0.33 3.64 -22.03
N LYS A 32 0.15 3.85 -23.33
CA LYS A 32 0.85 3.13 -24.39
C LYS A 32 2.27 3.64 -24.63
N ASN A 33 2.77 4.57 -23.83
CA ASN A 33 4.08 5.18 -24.02
C ASN A 33 5.16 4.48 -23.19
N LYS A 34 5.89 3.58 -23.87
CA LYS A 34 7.08 2.87 -23.34
C LYS A 34 8.34 3.77 -23.17
N ASN A 35 8.25 5.10 -23.28
CA ASN A 35 9.41 6.00 -23.35
C ASN A 35 9.52 7.01 -22.22
N LEU A 36 8.92 6.78 -21.06
CA LEU A 36 9.29 7.54 -19.86
C LEU A 36 10.29 6.69 -19.07
N LYS A 37 11.55 6.81 -19.41
CA LYS A 37 12.67 6.31 -18.62
C LYS A 37 12.67 7.02 -17.27
N GLN A 38 12.42 6.25 -16.18
CA GLN A 38 13.49 5.92 -15.26
C GLN A 38 14.27 7.12 -14.74
N ASP A 39 13.89 7.66 -13.58
CA ASP A 39 14.83 8.24 -12.62
C ASP A 39 14.29 8.16 -11.18
N LEU A 40 13.72 7.03 -10.79
CA LEU A 40 13.58 6.66 -9.38
C LEU A 40 13.75 5.14 -9.29
N ILE A 41 15.01 4.76 -9.35
CA ILE A 41 15.49 3.39 -9.19
C ILE A 41 15.05 2.90 -7.80
N ASP A 42 14.46 1.72 -7.77
CA ASP A 42 14.36 0.87 -6.60
C ASP A 42 15.75 0.71 -5.94
N ASN A 43 16.10 1.65 -5.07
CA ASN A 43 17.35 1.58 -4.34
C ASN A 43 17.07 0.95 -2.97
N PRO A 44 17.71 -0.17 -2.61
CA PRO A 44 17.58 -0.80 -1.29
C PRO A 44 17.83 0.15 -0.11
N GLN A 45 18.46 1.29 -0.37
CA GLN A 45 18.68 2.33 0.62
C GLN A 45 17.45 3.20 0.93
N GLU A 46 16.33 3.08 0.20
CA GLU A 46 15.18 3.98 0.46
C GLU A 46 14.32 3.59 1.66
N SER A 47 14.17 2.30 2.00
CA SER A 47 13.49 1.95 3.26
C SER A 47 14.38 2.24 4.48
N PHE A 48 15.70 2.03 4.33
CA PHE A 48 16.69 2.54 5.30
C PHE A 48 16.77 4.07 5.28
N LYS A 49 16.57 4.72 4.14
CA LYS A 49 16.46 6.17 4.04
C LYS A 49 15.15 6.70 4.59
N ARG A 50 14.02 5.98 4.52
CA ARG A 50 12.79 6.40 5.23
C ARG A 50 13.10 6.60 6.72
N LYS A 51 13.72 5.62 7.41
CA LYS A 51 14.16 5.80 8.81
C LYS A 51 15.26 6.86 8.99
N LYS A 52 16.25 6.98 8.08
CA LYS A 52 17.37 7.93 8.21
C LYS A 52 17.07 9.36 7.74
N ILE A 53 16.18 9.57 6.79
CA ILE A 53 15.73 10.90 6.37
C ILE A 53 14.83 11.50 7.45
N GLU A 54 14.05 10.67 8.12
CA GLU A 54 13.21 11.06 9.24
C GLU A 54 14.02 11.43 10.49
N GLU A 55 15.15 10.76 10.75
CA GLU A 55 16.08 11.13 11.83
C GLU A 55 16.83 12.44 11.56
N LYS A 56 16.99 12.83 10.26
CA LYS A 56 17.63 14.11 9.90
C LYS A 56 16.66 15.29 9.84
N SER A 57 15.39 15.07 9.51
CA SER A 57 14.37 16.13 9.52
C SER A 57 13.99 16.58 10.92
N ASN A 58 14.13 15.70 11.92
CA ASN A 58 13.88 16.06 13.32
C ASN A 58 14.99 16.87 14.01
N LYS A 59 16.10 17.16 13.31
CA LYS A 59 17.20 17.99 13.86
C LYS A 59 17.23 19.42 13.34
N ASN A 60 16.33 19.80 12.42
CA ASN A 60 16.31 21.13 11.80
C ASN A 60 15.00 21.90 12.00
N ASP A 61 14.18 21.55 13.03
CA ASP A 61 13.07 22.39 13.47
C ASP A 61 13.57 23.45 14.46
N GLU A 62 14.47 24.30 14.02
CA GLU A 62 14.67 25.62 14.63
C GLU A 62 13.89 26.65 13.83
N THR A 63 12.84 27.14 14.48
CA THR A 63 12.16 28.42 14.33
C THR A 63 12.54 29.26 13.10
N LEU A 64 11.69 29.24 12.07
CA LEU A 64 11.64 30.30 11.07
C LEU A 64 10.48 31.24 11.42
N SER A 65 10.84 32.41 11.92
CA SER A 65 10.01 33.59 12.07
C SER A 65 9.40 33.99 10.72
N PHE A 66 8.09 34.24 10.73
CA PHE A 66 7.38 34.86 9.61
C PHE A 66 7.93 36.23 9.35
N ASP A 67 8.51 36.43 8.18
CA ASP A 67 8.73 37.74 7.61
C ASP A 67 8.01 37.85 6.26
N ASP A 68 7.19 38.86 6.17
CA ASP A 68 6.26 39.17 5.10
C ASP A 68 7.06 39.85 3.97
N SER A 69 7.31 39.15 2.86
CA SER A 69 7.65 39.81 1.62
C SER A 69 7.34 38.96 0.40
N SER A 70 6.36 39.40 -0.37
CA SER A 70 6.04 39.03 -1.73
C SER A 70 7.28 38.87 -2.62
N LYS A 71 7.71 37.63 -2.90
CA LYS A 71 8.63 37.30 -4.00
C LYS A 71 8.03 36.22 -4.89
N CYS A 72 7.69 36.63 -6.10
CA CYS A 72 7.46 35.74 -7.24
C CYS A 72 8.64 34.78 -7.39
N ILE A 73 8.40 33.48 -7.21
CA ILE A 73 9.38 32.44 -7.47
C ILE A 73 9.41 32.18 -8.97
N SER A 74 10.61 32.36 -9.53
CA SER A 74 11.00 32.18 -10.91
C SER A 74 10.68 30.78 -11.47
N THR A 75 10.35 30.75 -12.72
CA THR A 75 10.21 29.68 -13.71
C THR A 75 11.19 28.49 -13.52
N ALA A 76 10.83 27.50 -12.68
CA ALA A 76 11.47 26.20 -12.68
C ALA A 76 10.42 25.14 -12.37
N SER A 77 10.16 24.26 -13.35
CA SER A 77 9.34 23.05 -13.39
C SER A 77 7.92 23.13 -12.76
N THR A 78 6.93 23.30 -13.61
CA THR A 78 5.49 23.36 -13.34
C THR A 78 4.86 22.00 -12.94
N LYS A 79 5.54 21.21 -12.11
CA LYS A 79 5.00 19.89 -11.69
C LYS A 79 3.77 20.05 -10.80
N TYR A 80 3.74 21.09 -9.96
CA TYR A 80 2.68 21.31 -8.98
C TYR A 80 1.96 22.63 -9.20
N TYR A 81 0.73 22.72 -8.72
CA TYR A 81 -0.08 23.92 -8.79
C TYR A 81 0.53 25.08 -7.98
N PRO A 82 0.81 26.25 -8.58
CA PRO A 82 1.32 27.42 -7.86
C PRO A 82 0.14 28.09 -7.13
N TYR A 83 -0.05 27.77 -5.85
CA TYR A 83 -1.17 28.23 -5.05
C TYR A 83 -0.87 29.44 -4.20
N MET A 84 -1.92 30.17 -3.84
CA MET A 84 -1.93 31.16 -2.77
C MET A 84 -3.03 30.79 -1.76
N ILE A 85 -2.73 30.96 -0.48
CA ILE A 85 -3.73 30.77 0.56
C ILE A 85 -4.82 31.83 0.38
N ASN A 86 -6.08 31.44 0.59
CA ASN A 86 -7.31 32.21 0.34
C ASN A 86 -7.63 32.44 -1.15
N GLU A 87 -6.87 31.88 -2.07
CA GLU A 87 -7.24 31.85 -3.49
C GLU A 87 -8.55 31.10 -3.70
N VAL A 88 -9.40 31.64 -4.60
CA VAL A 88 -10.69 31.01 -4.96
C VAL A 88 -10.55 30.33 -6.32
N ILE A 89 -10.63 29.01 -6.34
CA ILE A 89 -10.61 28.17 -7.53
C ILE A 89 -12.04 28.02 -8.07
N TYR A 90 -12.16 28.18 -9.40
CA TYR A 90 -13.43 27.98 -10.12
C TYR A 90 -14.62 28.78 -9.53
N LYS A 91 -14.35 29.97 -8.95
CA LYS A 91 -15.34 30.83 -8.26
C LYS A 91 -16.13 30.13 -7.18
N LYS A 92 -15.66 29.00 -6.67
CA LYS A 92 -16.44 28.12 -5.76
C LYS A 92 -15.63 27.60 -4.58
N TYR A 93 -14.35 27.32 -4.73
CA TYR A 93 -13.53 26.68 -3.72
C TYR A 93 -12.40 27.59 -3.27
N LYS A 94 -12.43 28.03 -2.02
CA LYS A 94 -11.40 28.86 -1.39
C LYS A 94 -10.35 27.93 -0.75
N LEU A 95 -9.09 28.02 -1.18
CA LEU A 95 -8.00 27.28 -0.59
C LEU A 95 -7.69 27.80 0.83
N ILE A 96 -7.66 26.89 1.81
CA ILE A 96 -7.36 27.21 3.21
C ILE A 96 -5.91 26.86 3.53
N ASN A 97 -5.53 25.58 3.35
CA ASN A 97 -4.20 25.07 3.67
C ASN A 97 -3.76 24.04 2.61
N HIS A 98 -2.44 23.94 2.39
CA HIS A 98 -1.84 22.82 1.69
C HIS A 98 -1.79 21.60 2.63
N ILE A 99 -2.21 20.42 2.15
CA ILE A 99 -2.18 19.16 2.90
C ILE A 99 -0.96 18.34 2.50
N SER A 100 -0.81 18.07 1.20
CA SER A 100 0.27 17.20 0.71
C SER A 100 0.52 17.38 -0.79
N ASN A 101 1.71 16.97 -1.22
CA ASN A 101 2.03 16.76 -2.63
C ASN A 101 2.08 15.24 -2.90
N GLY A 102 1.24 14.77 -3.81
CA GLY A 102 1.30 13.43 -4.33
C GLY A 102 2.09 13.35 -5.65
N THR A 103 2.17 12.15 -6.21
CA THR A 103 2.88 11.90 -7.49
C THR A 103 2.31 12.74 -8.63
N PHE A 104 0.99 12.98 -8.63
CA PHE A 104 0.27 13.58 -9.77
C PHE A 104 -0.25 14.98 -9.50
N GLY A 105 -0.23 15.46 -8.26
CA GLY A 105 -0.77 16.78 -7.94
C GLY A 105 -0.66 17.13 -6.47
N SER A 106 -1.19 18.28 -6.13
CA SER A 106 -1.23 18.80 -4.77
C SER A 106 -2.63 18.70 -4.18
N VAL A 107 -2.72 18.36 -2.91
CA VAL A 107 -3.99 18.27 -2.17
C VAL A 107 -4.07 19.44 -1.19
N PHE A 108 -5.21 20.10 -1.17
CA PHE A 108 -5.47 21.25 -0.31
C PHE A 108 -6.76 21.05 0.48
N LYS A 109 -6.78 21.60 1.69
CA LYS A 109 -8.01 21.86 2.41
C LYS A 109 -8.67 23.11 1.79
N CYS A 110 -9.95 23.04 1.46
CA CYS A 110 -10.68 24.16 0.88
C CYS A 110 -12.08 24.32 1.51
N GLU A 111 -12.66 25.49 1.35
CA GLU A 111 -14.05 25.78 1.72
C GLU A 111 -14.86 26.03 0.44
N ASN A 112 -15.98 25.36 0.31
CA ASN A 112 -16.99 25.76 -0.67
C ASN A 112 -17.64 27.07 -0.20
N ILE A 113 -17.40 28.16 -0.93
CA ILE A 113 -17.85 29.50 -0.52
C ILE A 113 -19.37 29.65 -0.47
N LEU A 114 -20.11 28.79 -1.17
CA LEU A 114 -21.58 28.81 -1.21
C LEU A 114 -22.19 27.99 -0.07
N THR A 115 -21.72 26.76 0.14
CA THR A 115 -22.27 25.84 1.16
C THR A 115 -21.60 25.95 2.51
N LYS A 116 -20.43 26.60 2.59
CA LYS A 116 -19.54 26.67 3.77
C LYS A 116 -18.95 25.34 4.19
N GLU A 117 -19.13 24.31 3.40
CA GLU A 117 -18.58 22.98 3.64
C GLU A 117 -17.07 22.99 3.46
N VAL A 118 -16.36 22.36 4.40
CA VAL A 118 -14.91 22.21 4.36
C VAL A 118 -14.59 20.87 3.69
N LEU A 119 -13.80 20.92 2.62
CA LEU A 119 -13.54 19.82 1.70
C LEU A 119 -12.04 19.67 1.44
N ALA A 120 -11.65 18.58 0.76
CA ALA A 120 -10.35 18.42 0.15
C ALA A 120 -10.46 18.63 -1.37
N ILE A 121 -9.42 19.26 -1.96
CA ILE A 121 -9.30 19.43 -3.41
C ILE A 121 -7.92 18.95 -3.88
N LYS A 122 -7.89 17.93 -4.73
CA LYS A 122 -6.70 17.45 -5.44
C LYS A 122 -6.58 18.20 -6.76
N ILE A 123 -5.51 18.97 -6.94
CA ILE A 123 -5.25 19.74 -8.17
C ILE A 123 -4.09 19.10 -8.91
N ILE A 124 -4.36 18.67 -10.14
CA ILE A 124 -3.45 17.94 -11.01
C ILE A 124 -3.04 18.87 -12.15
N THR A 125 -1.73 19.05 -12.37
CA THR A 125 -1.22 19.80 -13.51
C THR A 125 -1.25 18.93 -14.76
N LEU A 126 -1.92 19.42 -15.81
CA LEU A 126 -2.07 18.71 -17.08
C LEU A 126 -0.88 19.04 -17.98
N ILE A 127 0.18 18.25 -17.88
CA ILE A 127 1.39 18.42 -18.69
C ILE A 127 1.34 17.63 -20.01
N ASP A 128 0.45 16.64 -20.08
CA ASP A 128 0.21 15.79 -21.26
C ASP A 128 -1.22 15.24 -21.27
N GLU A 129 -1.63 14.70 -22.42
CA GLU A 129 -2.97 14.13 -22.60
C GLU A 129 -3.24 12.92 -21.73
N ASN A 130 -2.21 12.10 -21.43
CA ASN A 130 -2.36 10.92 -20.59
C ASN A 130 -2.73 11.31 -19.16
N ARG A 131 -2.18 12.40 -18.62
CA ARG A 131 -2.56 12.90 -17.28
C ARG A 131 -4.00 13.36 -17.22
N LEU A 132 -4.48 14.02 -18.28
CA LEU A 132 -5.89 14.40 -18.36
C LEU A 132 -6.77 13.16 -18.36
N GLU A 133 -6.49 12.21 -19.26
CA GLU A 133 -7.28 10.98 -19.40
C GLU A 133 -7.34 10.21 -18.06
N ASN A 134 -6.19 9.98 -17.42
CA ASN A 134 -6.12 9.28 -16.13
C ASN A 134 -6.88 10.02 -15.03
N SER A 135 -6.78 11.37 -14.97
CA SER A 135 -7.51 12.16 -13.98
C SER A 135 -9.03 12.11 -14.20
N MET A 136 -9.47 12.10 -15.45
CA MET A 136 -10.89 11.97 -15.80
C MET A 136 -11.42 10.58 -15.47
N ILE A 137 -10.62 9.52 -15.70
CA ILE A 137 -10.97 8.14 -15.34
C ILE A 137 -11.11 8.03 -13.81
N GLU A 138 -10.13 8.51 -13.02
CA GLU A 138 -10.19 8.53 -11.55
C GLU A 138 -11.45 9.27 -11.07
N ALA A 139 -11.70 10.47 -11.58
CA ALA A 139 -12.86 11.26 -11.19
C ALA A 139 -14.19 10.60 -11.59
N SER A 140 -14.27 9.99 -12.78
CA SER A 140 -15.47 9.27 -13.25
C SER A 140 -15.76 8.07 -12.35
N LEU A 141 -14.72 7.32 -11.99
CA LEU A 141 -14.82 6.17 -11.10
C LEU A 141 -15.30 6.58 -9.71
N LEU A 142 -14.69 7.61 -9.12
CA LEU A 142 -15.10 8.18 -7.84
C LEU A 142 -16.55 8.69 -7.86
N LYS A 143 -16.98 9.37 -8.92
CA LYS A 143 -18.38 9.81 -9.10
C LYS A 143 -19.34 8.62 -9.19
N LYS A 144 -18.97 7.56 -9.94
CA LYS A 144 -19.74 6.30 -10.03
C LYS A 144 -19.92 5.68 -8.64
N ILE A 145 -18.82 5.51 -7.89
CA ILE A 145 -18.81 4.98 -6.51
C ILE A 145 -19.72 5.82 -5.61
N SER A 146 -19.52 7.15 -5.59
CA SER A 146 -20.29 8.07 -4.74
C SER A 146 -21.77 8.11 -5.07
N SER A 147 -22.15 7.99 -6.36
CA SER A 147 -23.55 7.99 -6.79
C SER A 147 -24.30 6.74 -6.33
N LEU A 148 -23.61 5.62 -6.18
CA LEU A 148 -24.15 4.33 -5.76
C LEU A 148 -24.09 4.14 -4.25
N ASP A 149 -23.25 4.88 -3.55
CA ASP A 149 -23.17 4.93 -2.08
C ASP A 149 -23.70 6.25 -1.52
N LYS A 150 -24.95 6.57 -1.78
CA LYS A 150 -25.60 7.82 -1.31
C LYS A 150 -25.55 8.01 0.20
N LYS A 151 -25.48 6.93 0.98
CA LYS A 151 -25.43 6.96 2.44
C LYS A 151 -24.00 7.00 2.99
N ASN A 152 -22.99 7.01 2.10
CA ASN A 152 -21.57 7.01 2.46
C ASN A 152 -21.19 5.88 3.44
N LYS A 153 -21.74 4.67 3.19
CA LYS A 153 -21.73 3.54 4.13
C LYS A 153 -20.62 2.52 3.83
N TYR A 154 -20.07 2.54 2.60
CA TYR A 154 -19.14 1.49 2.15
C TYR A 154 -17.68 1.91 2.23
N HIS A 155 -17.36 2.89 3.05
CA HIS A 155 -15.98 3.26 3.39
C HIS A 155 -15.09 3.62 2.19
N CYS A 156 -15.67 4.09 1.09
CA CYS A 156 -14.95 4.62 -0.05
C CYS A 156 -15.03 6.14 -0.08
N LEU A 157 -13.97 6.80 -0.56
CA LEU A 157 -13.88 8.26 -0.67
C LEU A 157 -15.06 8.84 -1.45
N LYS A 158 -15.75 9.82 -0.89
CA LYS A 158 -16.85 10.51 -1.55
C LYS A 158 -16.33 11.65 -2.43
N CYS A 159 -16.62 11.57 -3.71
CA CYS A 159 -16.40 12.67 -4.65
C CYS A 159 -17.57 13.65 -4.61
N VAL A 160 -17.26 14.93 -4.42
CA VAL A 160 -18.24 16.02 -4.38
C VAL A 160 -18.32 16.70 -5.75
N ASP A 161 -17.18 16.93 -6.40
CA ASP A 161 -17.10 17.65 -7.67
C ASP A 161 -15.83 17.28 -8.44
N SER A 162 -15.81 17.50 -9.76
CA SER A 162 -14.57 17.53 -10.53
C SER A 162 -14.71 18.42 -11.75
N PHE A 163 -13.68 19.18 -12.08
CA PHE A 163 -13.70 20.17 -13.16
C PHE A 163 -12.30 20.48 -13.68
N MET A 164 -12.26 21.01 -14.91
CA MET A 164 -11.06 21.61 -15.48
C MET A 164 -11.06 23.12 -15.23
N PHE A 165 -9.86 23.69 -15.08
CA PHE A 165 -9.69 25.14 -15.06
C PHE A 165 -8.30 25.52 -15.58
N THR A 166 -8.13 26.80 -15.93
CA THR A 166 -6.88 27.33 -16.46
C THR A 166 -6.37 28.46 -15.55
N LYS A 167 -5.08 28.44 -15.25
CA LYS A 167 -4.37 29.55 -14.58
C LYS A 167 -3.04 29.75 -15.27
N ASN A 168 -2.71 31.00 -15.60
CA ASN A 168 -1.44 31.37 -16.27
C ASN A 168 -1.15 30.54 -17.53
N LYS A 169 -2.17 30.29 -18.36
CA LYS A 169 -2.12 29.48 -19.59
C LYS A 169 -1.85 27.98 -19.38
N ILE A 170 -1.76 27.52 -18.12
CA ILE A 170 -1.60 26.11 -17.78
C ILE A 170 -2.97 25.54 -17.42
N GLN A 171 -3.28 24.35 -17.93
CA GLN A 171 -4.50 23.63 -17.61
C GLN A 171 -4.32 22.73 -16.39
N TYR A 172 -5.36 22.65 -15.58
CA TYR A 172 -5.42 21.85 -14.38
C TYR A 172 -6.72 21.07 -14.34
N TYR A 173 -6.68 19.89 -13.72
CA TYR A 173 -7.86 19.13 -13.37
C TYR A 173 -7.99 19.07 -11.84
N ALA A 174 -9.17 19.35 -11.34
CA ALA A 174 -9.47 19.33 -9.92
C ALA A 174 -10.46 18.23 -9.59
N ILE A 175 -10.20 17.49 -8.52
CA ILE A 175 -11.12 16.52 -7.91
C ILE A 175 -11.39 16.98 -6.49
N VAL A 176 -12.67 17.24 -6.16
CA VAL A 176 -13.10 17.70 -4.83
C VAL A 176 -13.77 16.55 -4.11
N THR A 177 -13.33 16.30 -2.88
CA THR A 177 -13.78 15.18 -2.06
C THR A 177 -14.13 15.63 -0.64
N GLU A 178 -14.75 14.76 0.14
CA GLU A 178 -14.84 14.94 1.57
C GLU A 178 -13.44 15.15 2.18
N LEU A 179 -13.33 15.93 3.23
CA LEU A 179 -12.08 16.12 3.97
C LEU A 179 -11.93 14.98 4.97
N LEU A 180 -10.80 14.30 4.91
CA LEU A 180 -10.40 13.24 5.84
C LEU A 180 -9.16 13.68 6.63
N ASP A 181 -8.84 12.94 7.67
CA ASP A 181 -7.66 13.16 8.50
C ASP A 181 -6.46 12.34 7.99
N ILE A 182 -5.55 11.96 8.83
CA ILE A 182 -4.32 11.23 8.48
C ILE A 182 -4.61 9.78 8.05
N ASN A 183 -3.70 9.21 7.28
CA ASN A 183 -3.79 7.80 6.90
C ASN A 183 -3.30 6.86 8.01
N LEU A 184 -3.59 5.55 7.86
CA LEU A 184 -3.24 4.54 8.86
C LEU A 184 -1.72 4.44 9.09
N TYR A 185 -0.90 4.63 8.04
CA TYR A 185 0.56 4.64 8.18
C TYR A 185 1.05 5.84 9.00
N GLN A 186 0.49 7.03 8.75
CA GLN A 186 0.85 8.24 9.51
C GLN A 186 0.49 8.09 10.99
N PHE A 187 -0.67 7.50 11.31
CA PHE A 187 -1.02 7.22 12.69
C PHE A 187 -0.07 6.19 13.33
N LEU A 188 0.26 5.11 12.59
CA LEU A 188 1.23 4.11 13.04
C LEU A 188 2.59 4.75 13.37
N LYS A 189 3.06 5.64 12.51
CA LYS A 189 4.28 6.44 12.73
C LYS A 189 4.16 7.34 13.96
N GLN A 190 3.05 8.06 14.12
CA GLN A 190 2.80 8.91 15.29
C GLN A 190 2.72 8.11 16.60
N ASN A 191 2.38 6.82 16.51
CA ASN A 191 2.40 5.87 17.62
C ASN A 191 3.77 5.16 17.77
N SER A 192 4.84 5.68 17.14
CA SER A 192 6.21 5.12 17.16
C SER A 192 6.25 3.68 16.65
N TYR A 193 5.47 3.37 15.61
CA TYR A 193 5.30 2.04 14.99
C TYR A 193 4.85 0.95 15.97
N ARG A 194 4.23 1.34 17.08
CA ARG A 194 3.49 0.42 17.92
C ARG A 194 2.17 0.12 17.27
N GLY A 195 1.90 -1.14 16.99
CA GLY A 195 0.71 -1.55 16.24
C GLY A 195 -0.61 -1.03 16.85
N TYR A 196 -1.68 -1.21 16.16
CA TYR A 196 -3.03 -0.92 16.63
C TYR A 196 -3.48 -1.97 17.65
N THR A 197 -4.48 -1.64 18.48
CA THR A 197 -5.08 -2.65 19.36
C THR A 197 -5.88 -3.67 18.54
N MET A 198 -6.11 -4.87 19.09
CA MET A 198 -6.80 -5.92 18.35
C MET A 198 -8.25 -5.54 18.01
N THR A 199 -8.93 -4.81 18.88
CA THR A 199 -10.29 -4.30 18.59
C THR A 199 -10.27 -3.30 17.46
N GLN A 200 -9.28 -2.39 17.40
CA GLN A 200 -9.13 -1.45 16.29
C GLN A 200 -8.83 -2.15 14.97
N ILE A 201 -7.95 -3.17 14.98
CA ILE A 201 -7.64 -3.98 13.80
C ILE A 201 -8.90 -4.69 13.29
N GLN A 202 -9.71 -5.24 14.20
CA GLN A 202 -10.95 -5.92 13.85
C GLN A 202 -11.95 -4.97 13.18
N ASP A 203 -12.14 -3.77 13.74
CA ASP A 203 -13.04 -2.75 13.20
C ASP A 203 -12.56 -2.23 11.85
N ILE A 204 -11.28 -1.91 11.72
CA ILE A 204 -10.67 -1.43 10.47
C ILE A 204 -10.75 -2.52 9.39
N ALA A 205 -10.40 -3.78 9.72
CA ALA A 205 -10.47 -4.90 8.79
C ALA A 205 -11.89 -5.10 8.24
N LYS A 206 -12.91 -4.99 9.10
CA LYS A 206 -14.30 -5.11 8.71
C LYS A 206 -14.69 -4.03 7.71
N GLN A 207 -14.35 -2.77 7.99
CA GLN A 207 -14.67 -1.63 7.13
C GLN A 207 -13.97 -1.73 5.76
N ILE A 208 -12.69 -2.13 5.73
CA ILE A 208 -11.97 -2.36 4.46
C ILE A 208 -12.64 -3.46 3.65
N LEU A 209 -13.03 -4.57 4.28
CA LEU A 209 -13.73 -5.67 3.60
C LEU A 209 -15.11 -5.24 3.08
N GLU A 210 -15.86 -4.43 3.82
CA GLU A 210 -17.14 -3.88 3.37
C GLU A 210 -16.94 -2.98 2.14
N GLY A 211 -15.86 -2.19 2.11
CA GLY A 211 -15.45 -1.39 0.96
C GLY A 211 -15.06 -2.26 -0.24
N ILE A 212 -14.19 -3.26 -0.05
CA ILE A 212 -13.79 -4.19 -1.11
C ILE A 212 -15.01 -4.95 -1.67
N ALA A 213 -15.91 -5.43 -0.80
CA ALA A 213 -17.12 -6.13 -1.21
C ALA A 213 -18.03 -5.25 -2.08
N PHE A 214 -18.14 -3.96 -1.72
CA PHE A 214 -18.88 -2.99 -2.52
C PHE A 214 -18.23 -2.72 -3.86
N LEU A 215 -16.91 -2.50 -3.91
CA LEU A 215 -16.16 -2.32 -5.16
C LEU A 215 -16.28 -3.55 -6.07
N ASN A 216 -16.15 -4.74 -5.52
CA ASN A 216 -16.29 -6.00 -6.27
C ASN A 216 -17.70 -6.16 -6.88
N LYS A 217 -18.75 -5.74 -6.15
CA LYS A 217 -20.12 -5.70 -6.68
C LYS A 217 -20.26 -4.75 -7.88
N LEU A 218 -19.43 -3.71 -7.94
CA LEU A 218 -19.37 -2.76 -9.06
C LEU A 218 -18.41 -3.23 -10.17
N ASN A 219 -17.80 -4.42 -10.03
CA ASN A 219 -16.73 -4.94 -10.88
C ASN A 219 -15.49 -4.03 -10.89
N ILE A 220 -15.15 -3.42 -9.77
CA ILE A 220 -13.98 -2.57 -9.58
C ILE A 220 -13.00 -3.30 -8.67
N ILE A 221 -11.71 -3.26 -9.03
CA ILE A 221 -10.58 -3.74 -8.25
C ILE A 221 -9.73 -2.53 -7.91
N HIS A 222 -9.36 -2.35 -6.65
CA HIS A 222 -8.59 -1.18 -6.20
C HIS A 222 -7.15 -1.20 -6.70
N THR A 223 -6.51 -2.36 -6.66
CA THR A 223 -5.15 -2.67 -7.15
C THR A 223 -3.98 -1.99 -6.43
N ASP A 224 -4.19 -1.04 -5.53
CA ASP A 224 -3.12 -0.39 -4.75
C ASP A 224 -3.53 -0.15 -3.29
N LEU A 225 -4.11 -1.19 -2.64
CA LEU A 225 -4.39 -1.12 -1.20
C LEU A 225 -3.10 -1.16 -0.39
N LYS A 226 -2.95 -0.16 0.48
CA LYS A 226 -1.85 -0.01 1.45
C LYS A 226 -2.28 0.94 2.57
N PRO A 227 -1.62 0.97 3.72
CA PRO A 227 -2.00 1.84 4.84
C PRO A 227 -2.05 3.33 4.48
N GLU A 228 -1.25 3.77 3.50
CA GLU A 228 -1.24 5.15 3.00
C GLU A 228 -2.52 5.52 2.24
N ASN A 229 -3.22 4.53 1.66
CA ASN A 229 -4.45 4.71 0.89
C ASN A 229 -5.72 4.43 1.71
N ILE A 230 -5.59 4.37 3.03
CA ILE A 230 -6.70 4.20 3.97
C ILE A 230 -6.61 5.33 4.99
N LEU A 231 -7.53 6.30 4.92
CA LEU A 231 -7.54 7.47 5.79
C LEU A 231 -8.56 7.31 6.92
N LEU A 232 -8.20 7.84 8.06
CA LEU A 232 -9.12 8.02 9.19
C LEU A 232 -10.07 9.19 8.90
N VAL A 233 -11.33 9.05 9.29
CA VAL A 233 -12.29 10.17 9.28
C VAL A 233 -11.92 11.17 10.38
N ASP A 234 -11.42 10.65 11.50
CA ASP A 234 -10.94 11.43 12.63
C ASP A 234 -9.81 10.66 13.32
N SER A 235 -8.68 11.33 13.58
CA SER A 235 -7.51 10.74 14.23
C SER A 235 -7.39 11.08 15.71
N GLU A 236 -8.44 11.57 16.35
CA GLU A 236 -8.43 11.77 17.79
C GLU A 236 -8.10 10.48 18.55
N PHE A 237 -7.23 10.60 19.54
CA PHE A 237 -6.76 9.46 20.32
C PHE A 237 -6.77 9.74 21.82
N GLU A 238 -6.84 8.67 22.59
CA GLU A 238 -6.55 8.67 24.01
C GLU A 238 -5.17 8.07 24.27
N LYS A 239 -4.52 8.53 25.34
CA LYS A 239 -3.25 7.92 25.79
C LYS A 239 -3.56 6.84 26.81
N ILE A 240 -3.25 5.61 26.48
CA ILE A 240 -3.37 4.49 27.40
C ILE A 240 -1.98 4.00 27.79
N THR A 241 -1.88 3.48 29.03
CA THR A 241 -0.64 2.84 29.51
C THR A 241 -0.80 1.35 29.38
N LYS A 242 0.00 0.71 28.53
CA LYS A 242 0.12 -0.76 28.50
C LYS A 242 1.39 -1.20 29.21
N PHE A 243 1.28 -2.30 29.94
CA PHE A 243 2.44 -3.04 30.45
C PHE A 243 2.76 -4.09 29.39
N GLU A 244 3.77 -3.84 28.57
CA GLU A 244 4.23 -4.81 27.59
C GLU A 244 5.31 -5.68 28.25
N ASP A 245 5.14 -7.00 28.18
CA ASP A 245 6.23 -7.94 28.28
C ASP A 245 7.02 -7.83 26.97
N VAL A 246 7.98 -6.93 26.93
CA VAL A 246 8.85 -6.76 25.76
C VAL A 246 9.72 -8.00 25.66
N PRO A 247 9.61 -8.82 24.60
CA PRO A 247 10.62 -9.81 24.32
C PRO A 247 11.91 -9.03 24.07
N LYS A 248 12.91 -9.13 24.94
CA LYS A 248 14.24 -8.61 24.63
C LYS A 248 14.69 -9.30 23.36
N ASN A 249 14.89 -8.54 22.29
CA ASN A 249 15.59 -8.99 21.11
C ASN A 249 16.95 -9.54 21.53
N THR A 250 17.03 -10.83 21.72
CA THR A 250 18.30 -11.53 21.78
C THR A 250 18.80 -11.64 20.34
N THR A 251 19.44 -10.57 19.85
CA THR A 251 20.36 -10.72 18.73
C THR A 251 21.43 -11.70 19.21
N PRO A 252 21.67 -12.82 18.53
CA PRO A 252 22.85 -13.64 18.81
C PRO A 252 24.06 -12.77 18.43
N ARG A 253 24.82 -12.31 19.42
CA ARG A 253 26.19 -11.85 19.18
C ARG A 253 26.99 -13.07 18.75
N LEU A 254 27.46 -13.05 17.52
CA LEU A 254 28.53 -13.91 17.04
C LEU A 254 29.84 -13.36 17.59
N ASP A 255 30.11 -13.65 18.88
CA ASP A 255 31.47 -13.55 19.43
C ASP A 255 31.86 -14.96 19.80
N GLY A 256 32.81 -15.48 19.02
CA GLY A 256 33.49 -16.72 19.36
C GLY A 256 34.33 -16.49 20.61
N ASP A 257 33.94 -17.12 21.70
CA ASP A 257 34.92 -17.65 22.64
C ASP A 257 34.31 -18.80 23.46
N ASN A 258 35.04 -19.91 23.47
CA ASN A 258 34.76 -21.09 24.28
C ASN A 258 35.17 -20.85 25.71
N SER A 259 34.26 -20.78 26.67
CA SER A 259 34.49 -21.36 27.99
C SER A 259 33.28 -21.31 28.94
N ARG A 260 32.90 -22.52 29.40
CA ARG A 260 32.35 -22.89 30.72
C ARG A 260 30.95 -22.42 31.13
N ASN A 261 30.09 -23.42 31.28
CA ASN A 261 28.93 -23.55 32.17
C ASN A 261 28.76 -22.46 33.22
N THR A 262 27.71 -21.66 33.09
CA THR A 262 27.01 -21.07 34.22
C THR A 262 25.52 -20.99 33.90
N SER A 263 24.72 -21.65 34.72
CA SER A 263 23.26 -21.57 34.76
C SER A 263 22.84 -20.11 34.93
N THR A 264 22.41 -19.47 33.84
CA THR A 264 21.91 -18.10 33.87
C THR A 264 20.44 -18.12 34.24
N THR A 265 20.16 -17.81 35.48
CA THR A 265 18.84 -17.42 35.97
C THR A 265 18.30 -16.30 35.07
N ILE A 266 17.15 -16.55 34.42
CA ILE A 266 16.44 -15.55 33.64
C ILE A 266 15.98 -14.44 34.59
N SER A 267 16.67 -13.32 34.58
CA SER A 267 16.27 -12.13 35.32
C SER A 267 15.01 -11.58 34.67
N VAL A 268 13.90 -11.53 35.41
CA VAL A 268 12.63 -10.93 35.03
C VAL A 268 12.90 -9.48 34.65
N SER A 269 12.61 -9.16 33.38
CA SER A 269 12.76 -7.82 32.83
C SER A 269 11.81 -6.83 33.51
N SER A 270 12.32 -5.65 33.83
CA SER A 270 11.53 -4.51 34.30
C SER A 270 10.40 -4.24 33.29
N ARG A 271 9.14 -4.26 33.78
CA ARG A 271 7.97 -3.83 33.01
C ARG A 271 8.09 -2.33 32.76
N GLU A 272 8.43 -1.93 31.55
CA GLU A 272 8.40 -0.53 31.16
C GLU A 272 6.97 -0.11 30.89
N LYS A 273 6.55 1.01 31.50
CA LYS A 273 5.29 1.68 31.21
C LYS A 273 5.43 2.39 29.85
N THR A 274 4.83 1.84 28.82
CA THR A 274 4.79 2.47 27.52
C THR A 274 3.48 3.22 27.30
N LEU A 275 3.59 4.50 26.93
CA LEU A 275 2.44 5.29 26.50
C LEU A 275 2.05 4.87 25.08
N TYR A 276 0.80 4.51 24.91
CA TYR A 276 0.20 4.03 23.68
C TYR A 276 -0.93 4.97 23.24
N LYS A 277 -1.01 5.28 21.96
CA LYS A 277 -2.11 6.05 21.40
C LYS A 277 -3.18 5.09 20.90
N LYS A 278 -4.38 5.17 21.46
CA LYS A 278 -5.56 4.41 21.01
C LYS A 278 -6.53 5.38 20.34
N LEU A 279 -6.92 5.12 19.09
CA LEU A 279 -7.93 5.91 18.40
C LEU A 279 -9.25 5.89 19.18
N LYS A 280 -9.91 7.04 19.27
CA LYS A 280 -11.26 7.14 19.82
C LYS A 280 -12.31 6.68 18.80
N ASN A 281 -12.03 6.90 17.52
CA ASN A 281 -12.86 6.49 16.39
C ASN A 281 -12.01 5.71 15.37
N THR A 282 -12.50 4.59 14.90
CA THR A 282 -11.84 3.73 13.90
C THR A 282 -12.48 3.84 12.52
N GLU A 283 -13.35 4.83 12.29
CA GLU A 283 -13.97 5.04 10.98
C GLU A 283 -12.93 5.42 9.93
N ILE A 284 -12.92 4.69 8.81
CA ILE A 284 -11.94 4.86 7.72
C ILE A 284 -12.61 5.11 6.37
N LYS A 285 -11.82 5.61 5.44
CA LYS A 285 -12.16 5.66 4.01
C LYS A 285 -11.00 5.13 3.17
N ILE A 286 -11.33 4.30 2.19
CA ILE A 286 -10.42 3.87 1.13
C ILE A 286 -10.33 4.99 0.12
N ILE A 287 -9.12 5.41 -0.21
CA ILE A 287 -8.83 6.52 -1.11
C ILE A 287 -7.94 6.09 -2.28
N ASP A 288 -7.66 7.02 -3.20
CA ASP A 288 -6.74 6.87 -4.33
C ASP A 288 -7.14 5.76 -5.31
N PHE A 289 -8.15 6.06 -6.10
CA PHE A 289 -8.65 5.18 -7.17
C PHE A 289 -7.93 5.39 -8.51
N GLY A 290 -6.78 6.07 -8.51
CA GLY A 290 -6.00 6.34 -9.71
C GLY A 290 -5.45 5.10 -10.40
N ALA A 291 -5.22 4.03 -9.65
CA ALA A 291 -4.79 2.73 -10.16
C ALA A 291 -5.95 1.72 -10.31
N ALA A 292 -7.16 2.07 -9.85
CA ALA A 292 -8.29 1.14 -9.84
C ALA A 292 -8.77 0.79 -11.26
N LEU A 293 -9.17 -0.46 -11.43
CA LEU A 293 -9.54 -1.02 -12.74
C LEU A 293 -10.90 -1.70 -12.69
N GLU A 294 -11.60 -1.68 -13.81
CA GLU A 294 -12.76 -2.54 -13.98
C GLU A 294 -12.32 -3.98 -14.28
N LEU A 295 -13.05 -4.96 -13.75
CA LEU A 295 -12.76 -6.39 -13.88
C LEU A 295 -12.57 -6.85 -15.35
N LYS A 296 -13.24 -6.18 -16.29
CA LYS A 296 -13.12 -6.47 -17.73
C LYS A 296 -11.74 -6.09 -18.30
N ASP A 297 -11.02 -5.15 -17.63
CA ASP A 297 -9.74 -4.61 -18.06
C ASP A 297 -8.54 -5.29 -17.37
N ARG A 298 -8.82 -6.32 -16.55
CA ARG A 298 -7.78 -7.10 -15.88
C ARG A 298 -6.80 -7.77 -16.84
N GLY A 299 -5.57 -7.94 -16.40
CA GLY A 299 -4.48 -8.53 -17.21
C GLY A 299 -3.51 -9.36 -16.40
N THR A 300 -2.31 -9.50 -16.94
CA THR A 300 -1.18 -10.20 -16.29
C THR A 300 -0.05 -9.25 -15.91
N TRP A 301 -0.18 -7.95 -16.21
CA TRP A 301 0.83 -6.97 -15.83
C TRP A 301 0.87 -6.77 -14.31
N ILE A 302 1.94 -6.17 -13.88
CA ILE A 302 2.19 -5.91 -12.47
C ILE A 302 1.19 -4.89 -11.90
N ILE A 303 0.58 -5.14 -10.77
CA ILE A 303 -0.25 -4.25 -9.95
C ILE A 303 0.26 -4.24 -8.51
N CYS A 304 -0.31 -3.44 -7.67
CA CYS A 304 0.00 -3.27 -6.25
C CYS A 304 1.38 -2.68 -5.97
N THR A 305 1.46 -1.85 -4.97
CA THR A 305 2.73 -1.46 -4.37
C THR A 305 3.47 -2.71 -3.91
N ARG A 306 4.78 -2.78 -4.17
CA ARG A 306 5.61 -4.01 -4.05
C ARG A 306 5.35 -4.78 -2.76
N GLN A 307 5.39 -4.13 -1.62
CA GLN A 307 5.29 -4.78 -0.31
C GLN A 307 3.92 -5.43 -0.03
N TYR A 308 2.90 -5.08 -0.82
CA TYR A 308 1.53 -5.60 -0.73
C TYR A 308 1.14 -6.43 -1.95
N ARG A 309 2.11 -6.69 -2.86
CA ARG A 309 1.89 -7.38 -4.14
C ARG A 309 1.72 -8.88 -3.94
N PRO A 310 0.66 -9.46 -4.48
CA PRO A 310 0.40 -10.89 -4.33
C PRO A 310 1.27 -11.75 -5.24
N PRO A 311 1.48 -13.04 -4.87
CA PRO A 311 2.37 -13.94 -5.59
C PRO A 311 1.99 -14.19 -7.05
N GLU A 312 0.71 -14.24 -7.40
CA GLU A 312 0.25 -14.44 -8.79
C GLU A 312 0.67 -13.28 -9.69
N VAL A 313 0.77 -12.07 -9.14
CA VAL A 313 1.23 -10.88 -9.88
C VAL A 313 2.75 -10.93 -10.08
N ILE A 314 3.51 -11.38 -9.08
CA ILE A 314 4.96 -11.51 -9.17
C ILE A 314 5.35 -12.63 -10.15
N LEU A 315 4.60 -13.73 -10.13
CA LEU A 315 4.80 -14.88 -11.01
C LEU A 315 4.25 -14.66 -12.43
N GLU A 316 3.36 -13.68 -12.60
CA GLU A 316 2.60 -13.46 -13.84
C GLU A 316 1.91 -14.75 -14.35
N CYS A 317 1.48 -15.62 -13.41
CA CYS A 317 1.04 -16.97 -13.73
C CYS A 317 -0.44 -17.09 -14.12
N CYS A 318 -1.21 -16.03 -13.92
CA CYS A 318 -2.62 -15.92 -14.33
C CYS A 318 -3.04 -14.46 -14.41
N GLN A 319 -4.23 -14.21 -14.95
CA GLN A 319 -4.84 -12.89 -14.80
C GLN A 319 -5.18 -12.66 -13.33
N TRP A 320 -4.75 -11.52 -12.79
CA TRP A 320 -5.14 -11.11 -11.44
C TRP A 320 -6.61 -10.65 -11.39
N GLY A 321 -7.17 -10.62 -10.20
CA GLY A 321 -8.55 -10.28 -9.96
C GLY A 321 -8.79 -9.65 -8.58
N PRO A 322 -10.04 -9.62 -8.10
CA PRO A 322 -10.41 -9.07 -6.79
C PRO A 322 -9.67 -9.70 -5.62
N GLU A 323 -9.20 -10.92 -5.77
CA GLU A 323 -8.39 -11.66 -4.79
C GLU A 323 -7.04 -11.00 -4.51
N SER A 324 -6.56 -10.13 -5.41
CA SER A 324 -5.34 -9.36 -5.19
C SER A 324 -5.49 -8.33 -4.07
N ASP A 325 -6.65 -7.65 -3.99
CA ASP A 325 -6.96 -6.72 -2.89
C ASP A 325 -7.06 -7.44 -1.54
N ILE A 326 -7.52 -8.69 -1.54
CA ILE A 326 -7.60 -9.54 -0.33
C ILE A 326 -6.21 -9.89 0.21
N TRP A 327 -5.25 -10.20 -0.66
CA TRP A 327 -3.86 -10.40 -0.26
C TRP A 327 -3.26 -9.13 0.34
N SER A 328 -3.43 -7.99 -0.36
CA SER A 328 -2.96 -6.69 0.12
C SER A 328 -3.52 -6.36 1.49
N LEU A 329 -4.82 -6.63 1.73
CA LEU A 329 -5.43 -6.49 3.06
C LEU A 329 -4.73 -7.36 4.11
N GLY A 330 -4.42 -8.62 3.79
CA GLY A 330 -3.68 -9.49 4.70
C GLY A 330 -2.35 -8.88 5.13
N CYS A 331 -1.56 -8.35 4.19
CA CYS A 331 -0.31 -7.65 4.47
C CYS A 331 -0.53 -6.40 5.34
N ILE A 332 -1.55 -5.58 5.01
CA ILE A 332 -1.91 -4.39 5.79
C ILE A 332 -2.21 -4.75 7.25
N LEU A 333 -3.04 -5.77 7.49
CA LEU A 333 -3.45 -6.13 8.85
C LEU A 333 -2.28 -6.61 9.71
N VAL A 334 -1.33 -7.35 9.15
CA VAL A 334 -0.11 -7.74 9.87
C VAL A 334 0.76 -6.52 10.16
N GLU A 335 0.91 -5.59 9.21
CA GLU A 335 1.65 -4.34 9.43
C GLU A 335 1.00 -3.47 10.50
N LEU A 336 -0.33 -3.32 10.49
CA LEU A 336 -1.05 -2.61 11.56
C LEU A 336 -0.89 -3.27 12.93
N TYR A 337 -0.71 -4.59 12.97
CA TYR A 337 -0.51 -5.35 14.20
C TYR A 337 0.91 -5.25 14.74
N THR A 338 1.91 -5.45 13.86
CA THR A 338 3.33 -5.52 14.25
C THR A 338 4.02 -4.16 14.25
N GLY A 339 3.54 -3.20 13.46
CA GLY A 339 4.23 -1.95 13.15
C GLY A 339 5.29 -2.09 12.07
N GLU A 340 5.45 -3.26 11.46
CA GLU A 340 6.50 -3.58 10.48
C GLU A 340 5.91 -4.19 9.21
N LEU A 341 6.53 -3.88 8.07
CA LEU A 341 6.17 -4.51 6.79
C LEU A 341 6.32 -6.03 6.87
N VAL A 342 5.35 -6.76 6.31
CA VAL A 342 5.46 -8.23 6.20
C VAL A 342 6.58 -8.61 5.25
N PHE A 343 6.68 -7.92 4.11
CA PHE A 343 7.65 -8.19 3.07
C PHE A 343 8.49 -6.95 2.74
N PRO A 344 9.52 -6.63 3.55
CA PRO A 344 10.41 -5.48 3.34
C PRO A 344 11.43 -5.75 2.23
N THR A 345 10.98 -5.79 0.97
CA THR A 345 11.79 -6.16 -0.20
C THR A 345 11.64 -5.18 -1.36
N TYR A 346 12.60 -5.21 -2.28
CA TYR A 346 12.66 -4.38 -3.47
C TYR A 346 12.83 -5.16 -4.77
N ASN A 347 12.99 -6.49 -4.71
CA ASN A 347 13.07 -7.32 -5.92
C ASN A 347 12.11 -8.52 -5.87
N ASN A 348 11.76 -9.04 -7.05
CA ASN A 348 10.77 -10.11 -7.19
C ASN A 348 11.27 -11.46 -6.65
N GLN A 349 12.57 -11.79 -6.85
CA GLN A 349 13.12 -13.08 -6.40
C GLN A 349 13.15 -13.15 -4.87
N GLU A 350 13.65 -12.09 -4.22
CA GLU A 350 13.62 -11.96 -2.76
C GLU A 350 12.19 -12.02 -2.23
N HIS A 351 11.26 -11.28 -2.85
CA HIS A 351 9.86 -11.25 -2.43
C HIS A 351 9.23 -12.64 -2.43
N LEU A 352 9.44 -13.41 -3.50
CA LEU A 352 8.95 -14.79 -3.57
C LEU A 352 9.53 -15.67 -2.45
N CYS A 353 10.83 -15.52 -2.14
CA CYS A 353 11.45 -16.24 -1.04
C CYS A 353 10.86 -15.88 0.33
N LEU A 354 10.59 -14.58 0.57
CA LEU A 354 9.96 -14.12 1.80
C LEU A 354 8.51 -14.62 1.93
N ILE A 355 7.75 -14.61 0.83
CA ILE A 355 6.39 -15.15 0.79
C ILE A 355 6.39 -16.65 1.10
N GLU A 356 7.29 -17.44 0.48
CA GLU A 356 7.35 -18.88 0.76
C GLU A 356 7.66 -19.15 2.23
N LYS A 357 8.58 -18.39 2.82
CA LYS A 357 8.90 -18.54 4.24
C LYS A 357 7.72 -18.17 5.14
N ALA A 358 7.02 -17.10 4.85
CA ALA A 358 5.93 -16.60 5.70
C ALA A 358 4.62 -17.38 5.53
N CYS A 359 4.29 -17.82 4.31
CA CYS A 359 2.97 -18.31 3.95
C CYS A 359 2.96 -19.77 3.46
N GLY A 360 4.13 -20.39 3.22
CA GLY A 360 4.26 -21.76 2.75
C GLY A 360 4.57 -21.89 1.25
N HIS A 361 4.47 -23.12 0.71
CA HIS A 361 4.93 -23.44 -0.64
C HIS A 361 3.96 -23.01 -1.73
N TYR A 362 4.51 -22.72 -2.91
CA TYR A 362 3.75 -22.38 -4.10
C TYR A 362 3.10 -23.61 -4.72
N PRO A 363 1.81 -23.54 -5.10
CA PRO A 363 1.19 -24.60 -5.88
C PRO A 363 1.90 -24.81 -7.22
N ASN A 364 2.08 -26.07 -7.62
CA ASN A 364 2.80 -26.41 -8.86
C ASN A 364 2.21 -25.73 -10.10
N TRP A 365 0.89 -25.55 -10.16
CA TRP A 365 0.25 -24.90 -11.30
C TRP A 365 0.68 -23.44 -11.46
N MET A 366 0.96 -22.70 -10.36
CA MET A 366 1.44 -21.33 -10.42
C MET A 366 2.87 -21.29 -11.00
N ILE A 367 3.74 -22.20 -10.55
CA ILE A 367 5.11 -22.32 -11.02
C ILE A 367 5.16 -22.71 -12.51
N GLN A 368 4.33 -23.67 -12.92
CA GLN A 368 4.26 -24.12 -14.32
C GLN A 368 3.80 -23.00 -15.26
N ASN A 369 2.87 -22.17 -14.82
CA ASN A 369 2.30 -21.07 -15.60
C ASN A 369 3.07 -19.75 -15.46
N ALA A 370 4.11 -19.68 -14.61
CA ALA A 370 4.94 -18.50 -14.51
C ALA A 370 5.52 -18.12 -15.87
N ILE A 371 5.40 -16.84 -16.26
CA ILE A 371 5.83 -16.38 -17.57
C ILE A 371 7.32 -16.09 -17.58
N ASN A 372 7.84 -15.42 -16.54
CA ASN A 372 9.24 -15.03 -16.48
C ASN A 372 10.15 -16.24 -16.26
N PRO A 373 11.09 -16.56 -17.21
CA PRO A 373 12.00 -17.68 -17.09
C PRO A 373 12.92 -17.59 -15.86
N ASP A 374 13.39 -16.39 -15.50
CA ASP A 374 14.30 -16.20 -14.38
C ASP A 374 13.60 -16.51 -13.05
N ILE A 375 12.33 -16.17 -12.95
CA ILE A 375 11.48 -16.54 -11.81
C ILE A 375 11.22 -18.05 -11.78
N LYS A 376 10.88 -18.64 -12.93
CA LYS A 376 10.60 -20.08 -13.05
C LYS A 376 11.82 -20.93 -12.69
N ASN A 377 13.01 -20.49 -13.06
CA ASN A 377 14.26 -21.17 -12.77
C ASN A 377 14.65 -21.19 -11.28
N LEU A 378 14.02 -20.37 -10.45
CA LEU A 378 14.23 -20.42 -8.99
C LEU A 378 13.69 -21.72 -8.38
N PHE A 379 12.70 -22.36 -9.02
CA PHE A 379 12.02 -23.51 -8.47
C PHE A 379 12.67 -24.82 -8.93
N VAL A 380 12.97 -25.68 -7.97
CA VAL A 380 13.58 -27.00 -8.18
C VAL A 380 12.68 -28.12 -7.65
N ASP A 381 12.81 -29.30 -8.21
CA ASP A 381 12.07 -30.46 -7.73
C ASP A 381 12.51 -30.85 -6.32
N CYS A 382 11.54 -31.06 -5.43
CA CYS A 382 11.81 -31.51 -4.09
C CYS A 382 12.19 -33.00 -4.09
N ASN A 383 13.40 -33.33 -3.61
CA ASN A 383 13.89 -34.72 -3.54
C ASN A 383 13.04 -35.63 -2.63
N ARG A 384 12.23 -35.08 -1.72
CA ARG A 384 11.38 -35.84 -0.78
C ARG A 384 10.01 -36.17 -1.33
N HIS A 385 9.47 -35.32 -2.22
CA HIS A 385 8.18 -35.51 -2.86
C HIS A 385 8.29 -35.15 -4.34
N ARG A 386 8.31 -36.16 -5.22
CA ARG A 386 8.52 -36.00 -6.68
C ARG A 386 7.56 -35.04 -7.40
N ALA A 387 6.48 -34.63 -6.74
CA ALA A 387 5.46 -33.77 -7.31
C ALA A 387 5.62 -32.29 -6.93
N ASP A 388 6.40 -31.96 -5.89
CA ASP A 388 6.47 -30.63 -5.34
C ASP A 388 7.74 -29.91 -5.77
N LYS A 389 7.60 -28.62 -6.10
CA LYS A 389 8.70 -27.70 -6.37
C LYS A 389 8.88 -26.75 -5.20
N VAL A 390 10.13 -26.48 -4.87
CA VAL A 390 10.52 -25.54 -3.80
C VAL A 390 11.48 -24.50 -4.34
N LEU A 391 11.48 -23.31 -3.75
CA LEU A 391 12.44 -22.28 -4.09
C LEU A 391 13.86 -22.67 -3.65
N ASP A 392 14.82 -22.59 -4.60
CA ASP A 392 16.24 -22.71 -4.30
C ASP A 392 16.87 -21.31 -4.31
N ILE A 393 17.05 -20.74 -3.13
CA ILE A 393 17.59 -19.39 -2.93
C ILE A 393 18.99 -19.20 -3.56
N ARG A 394 19.76 -20.30 -3.77
CA ARG A 394 21.09 -20.25 -4.42
C ARG A 394 21.02 -19.84 -5.88
N ARG A 395 19.82 -19.88 -6.47
CA ARG A 395 19.54 -19.44 -7.84
C ARG A 395 19.14 -17.97 -7.93
N CYS A 396 18.95 -17.28 -6.79
CA CYS A 396 18.71 -15.85 -6.78
C CYS A 396 19.97 -15.09 -7.20
N HIS A 397 19.80 -14.03 -7.99
CA HIS A 397 20.90 -13.18 -8.42
C HIS A 397 21.67 -12.58 -7.23
N ASN A 398 20.94 -12.16 -6.17
CA ASN A 398 21.49 -11.56 -4.96
C ASN A 398 21.42 -12.55 -3.77
N TYR A 399 22.01 -13.73 -3.91
CA TYR A 399 21.91 -14.82 -2.93
C TYR A 399 22.19 -14.39 -1.49
N GLU A 400 23.29 -13.66 -1.23
CA GLU A 400 23.67 -13.27 0.13
C GLU A 400 22.67 -12.27 0.75
N GLU A 401 22.10 -11.36 -0.04
CA GLU A 401 21.07 -10.43 0.41
C GLU A 401 19.78 -11.18 0.73
N VAL A 402 19.33 -12.05 -0.15
CA VAL A 402 18.16 -12.92 0.06
C VAL A 402 18.32 -13.79 1.29
N LYS A 403 19.48 -14.40 1.48
CA LYS A 403 19.79 -15.20 2.66
C LYS A 403 19.70 -14.36 3.95
N LYS A 404 20.25 -13.14 3.94
CA LYS A 404 20.16 -12.23 5.07
C LYS A 404 18.72 -11.79 5.32
N ALA A 405 17.95 -11.47 4.29
CA ALA A 405 16.54 -11.11 4.41
C ALA A 405 15.73 -12.26 5.01
N LEU A 406 15.96 -13.49 4.55
CA LEU A 406 15.30 -14.69 5.08
C LEU A 406 15.63 -14.96 6.57
N LEU A 407 16.84 -14.64 7.02
CA LEU A 407 17.16 -14.78 8.46
C LEU A 407 16.31 -13.86 9.34
N ASN A 408 15.95 -12.70 8.83
CA ASN A 408 15.12 -11.71 9.54
C ASN A 408 13.62 -11.91 9.30
N GLN A 409 13.21 -12.65 8.25
CA GLN A 409 11.82 -12.89 7.94
C GLN A 409 11.20 -13.81 8.98
N ARG A 410 10.12 -13.37 9.60
CA ARG A 410 9.28 -14.17 10.49
C ARG A 410 8.17 -14.87 9.69
N THR A 411 7.75 -16.04 10.16
CA THR A 411 6.49 -16.64 9.71
C THR A 411 5.30 -15.85 10.26
N LEU A 412 4.11 -16.09 9.75
CA LEU A 412 2.90 -15.47 10.30
C LEU A 412 2.66 -15.90 11.76
N GLU A 413 2.96 -17.16 12.07
CA GLU A 413 2.88 -17.72 13.42
C GLU A 413 3.86 -17.05 14.40
N GLU A 414 5.07 -16.73 13.93
CA GLU A 414 6.09 -16.02 14.73
C GLU A 414 5.78 -14.53 14.88
N SER A 415 4.98 -13.96 13.99
CA SER A 415 4.63 -12.54 13.97
C SER A 415 3.43 -12.20 14.84
N ILE A 416 2.56 -13.18 15.13
CA ILE A 416 1.29 -12.97 15.82
C ILE A 416 1.29 -13.76 17.13
N PHE A 417 1.03 -13.08 18.25
CA PHE A 417 1.00 -13.71 19.56
C PHE A 417 -0.05 -14.81 19.65
N PRO A 418 0.22 -15.95 20.35
CA PRO A 418 -0.70 -17.07 20.47
C PRO A 418 -2.07 -16.71 21.05
N ILE A 419 -2.16 -15.69 21.90
CA ILE A 419 -3.43 -15.18 22.44
C ILE A 419 -4.33 -14.61 21.34
N HIS A 420 -3.79 -14.21 20.19
CA HIS A 420 -4.52 -13.71 19.02
C HIS A 420 -4.64 -14.76 17.93
N SER A 421 -4.78 -16.03 18.28
CA SER A 421 -4.84 -17.17 17.35
C SER A 421 -5.96 -17.05 16.31
N GLU A 422 -7.11 -16.44 16.64
CA GLU A 422 -8.17 -16.20 15.66
C GLU A 422 -7.79 -15.13 14.63
N PHE A 423 -6.99 -14.14 15.01
CA PHE A 423 -6.39 -13.19 14.08
C PHE A 423 -5.37 -13.87 13.15
N LEU A 424 -4.51 -14.74 13.70
CA LEU A 424 -3.57 -15.53 12.90
C LEU A 424 -4.32 -16.37 11.84
N LYS A 425 -5.37 -17.11 12.23
CA LYS A 425 -6.17 -17.89 11.29
C LYS A 425 -6.80 -17.02 10.22
N PHE A 426 -7.27 -15.83 10.59
CA PHE A 426 -7.86 -14.88 9.66
C PHE A 426 -6.83 -14.37 8.64
N VAL A 427 -5.65 -13.95 9.08
CA VAL A 427 -4.57 -13.52 8.18
C VAL A 427 -4.15 -14.66 7.25
N GLN A 428 -3.95 -15.88 7.77
CA GLN A 428 -3.65 -17.06 6.96
C GLN A 428 -4.74 -17.39 5.93
N TYR A 429 -5.98 -17.04 6.23
CA TYR A 429 -7.11 -17.21 5.30
C TYR A 429 -7.05 -16.20 4.16
N LEU A 430 -6.71 -14.92 4.46
CA LEU A 430 -6.56 -13.87 3.46
C LEU A 430 -5.30 -14.06 2.60
N MET A 431 -4.20 -14.54 3.20
CA MET A 431 -2.88 -14.66 2.57
C MET A 431 -2.62 -16.07 2.00
N LYS A 432 -3.65 -16.77 1.51
CA LYS A 432 -3.44 -17.99 0.72
C LYS A 432 -2.64 -17.66 -0.53
N ILE A 433 -1.54 -18.39 -0.77
CA ILE A 433 -0.68 -18.22 -1.96
C ILE A 433 -1.49 -18.43 -3.24
N ASP A 434 -2.31 -19.49 -3.28
CA ASP A 434 -3.22 -19.78 -4.38
C ASP A 434 -4.37 -18.77 -4.40
N PRO A 435 -4.45 -17.85 -5.39
CA PRO A 435 -5.53 -16.87 -5.46
C PRO A 435 -6.92 -17.51 -5.53
N LYS A 436 -7.04 -18.73 -6.10
CA LYS A 436 -8.29 -19.48 -6.17
C LYS A 436 -8.79 -19.99 -4.83
N LYS A 437 -7.92 -20.03 -3.81
CA LYS A 437 -8.22 -20.44 -2.45
C LYS A 437 -8.39 -19.27 -1.48
N ARG A 438 -8.14 -18.03 -1.93
CA ARG A 438 -8.44 -16.85 -1.14
C ARG A 438 -9.93 -16.63 -1.05
N PRO A 439 -10.43 -16.14 0.10
CA PRO A 439 -11.84 -15.81 0.23
C PRO A 439 -12.18 -14.59 -0.63
N THR A 440 -13.44 -14.51 -1.01
CA THR A 440 -14.04 -13.22 -1.38
C THR A 440 -14.18 -12.33 -0.15
N ALA A 441 -14.32 -11.02 -0.33
CA ALA A 441 -14.54 -10.10 0.79
C ALA A 441 -15.79 -10.48 1.62
N ASN A 442 -16.87 -10.93 0.96
CA ASN A 442 -18.08 -11.37 1.62
C ASN A 442 -17.90 -12.66 2.44
N GLU A 443 -17.02 -13.57 2.04
CA GLU A 443 -16.68 -14.77 2.80
C GLU A 443 -15.77 -14.41 3.98
N ALA A 444 -14.80 -13.52 3.76
CA ALA A 444 -13.90 -13.04 4.80
C ALA A 444 -14.66 -12.35 5.95
N LEU A 445 -15.70 -11.56 5.65
CA LEU A 445 -16.57 -10.92 6.65
C LEU A 445 -17.31 -11.91 7.56
N LYS A 446 -17.43 -13.18 7.15
CA LYS A 446 -18.10 -14.24 7.95
C LYS A 446 -17.13 -14.99 8.86
N HIS A 447 -15.83 -14.71 8.79
CA HIS A 447 -14.81 -15.42 9.56
C HIS A 447 -15.02 -15.25 11.07
N GLN A 448 -14.61 -16.28 11.85
CA GLN A 448 -14.74 -16.28 13.32
C GLN A 448 -14.04 -15.12 13.99
N PHE A 449 -12.99 -14.56 13.38
CA PHE A 449 -12.28 -13.38 13.85
C PHE A 449 -13.22 -12.22 14.19
N PHE A 450 -14.24 -11.95 13.37
CA PHE A 450 -15.22 -10.87 13.61
C PHE A 450 -16.27 -11.16 14.68
N LYS A 451 -16.31 -12.42 15.18
CA LYS A 451 -17.18 -12.82 16.30
C LYS A 451 -16.43 -12.94 17.61
N THR A 452 -15.11 -12.88 17.55
CA THR A 452 -14.23 -13.00 18.73
C THR A 452 -14.20 -11.66 19.48
N ILE A 453 -14.37 -11.72 20.79
CA ILE A 453 -14.27 -10.56 21.67
C ILE A 453 -12.82 -10.46 22.15
N PHE A 454 -12.15 -9.41 21.73
CA PHE A 454 -10.79 -9.11 22.21
C PHE A 454 -10.85 -8.13 23.39
N LYS A 455 -9.96 -8.32 24.33
CA LYS A 455 -9.73 -7.37 25.44
C LYS A 455 -8.42 -6.64 25.13
N ASP A 456 -8.52 -5.32 24.90
CA ASP A 456 -7.35 -4.46 24.66
C ASP A 456 -6.55 -4.18 25.94
#